data_86e2eb6490511a1d7fc2115408dd70cb
#
_entry.id   86e2eb6490511a1d7fc2115408dd70cb
#
_cell.length_a   1.000
_cell.length_b   1.000
_cell.length_c   1.000
_cell.angle_alpha   90.00
_cell.angle_beta   90.00
_cell.angle_gamma   90.00
#
_symmetry.space_group_name_H-M   'P 1'
#
loop_
_entity.id
_entity.type
_entity.pdbx_description
1 polymer ?
#
loop_
_entity_poly.entity_id
_entity_poly.type
_entity_poly.pdbx_seq_one_letter_code
_entity_poly.pdbx_strand_id
1 'polypeptide(L)'
;TSYNAQEKVYDAQGKFTDEVVKNFVKDGVGIMRFGRLLDQPPFTHTEILNATQKYVIESNRHGIPTLYYGEALHGYMAEGATVFPSAIGLASTWDTELVEEVYSVAALEMRARGVTVAFTPVLGLARDARWGRTGETYGEDPFLVARMGVASVNGLQGGSYPYDQNHV
;
A
#
# COMPACT_ATOMS: atom_id res chain seq x y z
N THR A 1 7.01 12.56 -8.95
CA THR A 1 6.68 13.55 -7.91
C THR A 1 5.50 12.97 -7.14
N SER A 2 5.75 12.43 -5.94
CA SER A 2 4.69 12.07 -4.99
C SER A 2 4.08 13.37 -4.48
N TYR A 3 2.98 13.77 -5.05
CA TYR A 3 2.24 14.94 -4.58
C TYR A 3 1.23 14.50 -3.53
N ASN A 4 1.17 15.21 -2.42
CA ASN A 4 0.15 15.05 -1.40
C ASN A 4 -1.17 15.63 -1.96
N ALA A 5 -1.81 14.88 -2.87
CA ALA A 5 -3.02 15.28 -3.58
C ALA A 5 -4.26 15.36 -2.67
N GLN A 6 -4.11 14.97 -1.42
CA GLN A 6 -5.18 14.71 -0.47
C GLN A 6 -6.09 15.90 -0.18
N GLU A 7 -5.54 17.11 -0.15
CA GLU A 7 -6.34 18.30 0.17
C GLU A 7 -7.11 18.88 -1.03
N LYS A 8 -6.76 18.44 -2.23
CA LYS A 8 -7.26 19.03 -3.47
C LYS A 8 -8.25 18.17 -4.25
N VAL A 9 -8.30 16.87 -3.96
CA VAL A 9 -9.19 15.92 -4.66
C VAL A 9 -10.53 15.75 -3.94
N TYR A 10 -10.55 16.03 -2.62
CA TYR A 10 -11.76 15.92 -1.79
C TYR A 10 -12.00 17.21 -1.04
N ASP A 11 -13.28 17.59 -0.89
CA ASP A 11 -13.67 18.65 0.02
C ASP A 11 -13.50 18.21 1.50
N ALA A 12 -13.81 19.13 2.42
CA ALA A 12 -13.72 18.86 3.85
C ALA A 12 -14.65 17.71 4.33
N GLN A 13 -15.63 17.33 3.51
CA GLN A 13 -16.58 16.25 3.74
C GLN A 13 -16.14 14.93 3.06
N GLY A 14 -14.95 14.90 2.44
CA GLY A 14 -14.46 13.73 1.73
C GLY A 14 -15.13 13.47 0.38
N LYS A 15 -15.87 14.45 -0.15
CA LYS A 15 -16.52 14.34 -1.44
C LYS A 15 -15.59 14.80 -2.56
N PHE A 16 -15.53 14.01 -3.61
CA PHE A 16 -14.78 14.29 -4.82
C PHE A 16 -15.19 15.63 -5.46
N THR A 17 -14.24 16.53 -5.68
CA THR A 17 -14.49 17.82 -6.31
C THR A 17 -13.98 17.82 -7.75
N ASP A 18 -14.91 17.95 -8.71
CA ASP A 18 -14.62 17.93 -10.14
C ASP A 18 -13.52 18.91 -10.57
N GLU A 19 -13.49 20.09 -9.97
CA GLU A 19 -12.60 21.18 -10.39
C GLU A 19 -11.13 20.91 -10.05
N VAL A 20 -10.90 20.27 -8.92
CA VAL A 20 -9.57 19.94 -8.45
C VAL A 20 -8.98 18.79 -9.25
N VAL A 21 -9.80 17.81 -9.57
CA VAL A 21 -9.40 16.66 -10.38
C VAL A 21 -9.09 17.09 -11.81
N LYS A 22 -9.92 17.95 -12.40
CA LYS A 22 -9.67 18.50 -13.74
C LYS A 22 -8.30 19.14 -13.88
N ASN A 23 -7.87 19.90 -12.87
CA ASN A 23 -6.58 20.58 -12.92
C ASN A 23 -5.40 19.67 -12.56
N PHE A 24 -5.61 18.67 -11.72
CA PHE A 24 -4.53 17.84 -11.20
C PHE A 24 -4.29 16.55 -12.01
N VAL A 25 -5.34 15.92 -12.50
CA VAL A 25 -5.25 14.63 -13.20
C VAL A 25 -5.60 14.68 -14.68
N LYS A 26 -5.87 15.87 -15.25
CA LYS A 26 -6.27 16.06 -16.66
C LYS A 26 -5.30 15.45 -17.67
N ASP A 27 -4.02 15.35 -17.31
CA ASP A 27 -2.97 14.79 -18.15
C ASP A 27 -2.58 13.35 -17.73
N GLY A 28 -3.33 12.79 -16.77
CA GLY A 28 -3.05 11.50 -16.15
C GLY A 28 -2.06 11.58 -14.97
N VAL A 29 -2.21 10.67 -14.01
CA VAL A 29 -1.29 10.52 -12.88
C VAL A 29 -0.90 9.05 -12.77
N GLY A 30 0.38 8.74 -12.80
CA GLY A 30 0.88 7.36 -12.79
C GLY A 30 0.61 6.62 -11.48
N ILE A 31 0.79 7.29 -10.33
CA ILE A 31 0.59 6.69 -9.02
C ILE A 31 0.04 7.71 -8.01
N MET A 32 -0.89 7.27 -7.16
CA MET A 32 -1.57 8.11 -6.16
C MET A 32 -1.64 7.41 -4.79
N ARG A 33 -1.70 8.23 -3.72
CA ARG A 33 -1.99 7.79 -2.35
C ARG A 33 -3.10 8.65 -1.76
N PHE A 34 -4.00 8.02 -1.02
CA PHE A 34 -5.11 8.67 -0.35
C PHE A 34 -5.04 8.49 1.18
N GLY A 35 -4.06 9.13 1.82
CA GLY A 35 -3.83 9.00 3.25
C GLY A 35 -5.03 9.40 4.13
N ARG A 36 -5.82 10.43 3.74
CA ARG A 36 -7.03 10.82 4.47
C ARG A 36 -8.19 9.82 4.39
N LEU A 37 -8.16 8.90 3.44
CA LEU A 37 -9.17 7.85 3.35
C LEU A 37 -8.88 6.68 4.30
N LEU A 38 -7.70 6.63 4.92
CA LEU A 38 -7.35 5.57 5.86
C LEU A 38 -8.28 5.54 7.09
N ASP A 39 -8.84 6.70 7.46
CA ASP A 39 -9.80 6.87 8.56
C ASP A 39 -11.26 6.67 8.09
N GLN A 40 -11.48 6.29 6.84
CA GLN A 40 -12.82 6.06 6.31
C GLN A 40 -13.15 4.56 6.27
N PRO A 41 -14.44 4.21 6.42
CA PRO A 41 -14.89 2.83 6.25
C PRO A 41 -14.45 2.27 4.88
N PRO A 42 -14.16 0.96 4.78
CA PRO A 42 -13.66 0.34 3.55
C PRO A 42 -14.51 0.62 2.32
N PHE A 43 -15.82 0.64 2.46
CA PHE A 43 -16.76 0.90 1.37
C PHE A 43 -16.59 2.32 0.81
N THR A 44 -16.58 3.34 1.69
CA THR A 44 -16.38 4.74 1.28
C THR A 44 -15.03 4.94 0.59
N HIS A 45 -13.99 4.32 1.12
CA HIS A 45 -12.67 4.34 0.52
C HIS A 45 -12.71 3.81 -0.92
N THR A 46 -13.30 2.64 -1.12
CA THR A 46 -13.38 1.99 -2.43
C THR A 46 -14.21 2.80 -3.43
N GLU A 47 -15.35 3.37 -3.00
CA GLU A 47 -16.17 4.24 -3.87
C GLU A 47 -15.38 5.44 -4.38
N ILE A 48 -14.63 6.10 -3.50
CA ILE A 48 -13.81 7.26 -3.86
C ILE A 48 -12.69 6.86 -4.83
N LEU A 49 -12.00 5.74 -4.59
CA LEU A 49 -10.96 5.26 -5.50
C LEU A 49 -11.53 4.89 -6.87
N ASN A 50 -12.68 4.22 -6.92
CA ASN A 50 -13.34 3.86 -8.18
C ASN A 50 -13.79 5.10 -8.97
N ALA A 51 -14.38 6.09 -8.30
CA ALA A 51 -14.76 7.35 -8.95
C ALA A 51 -13.54 8.10 -9.51
N THR A 52 -12.45 8.15 -8.74
CA THR A 52 -11.19 8.75 -9.18
C THR A 52 -10.61 8.00 -10.38
N GLN A 53 -10.56 6.67 -10.32
CA GLN A 53 -10.03 5.84 -11.40
C GLN A 53 -10.80 6.05 -12.70
N LYS A 54 -12.15 6.01 -12.60
CA LYS A 54 -13.02 6.28 -13.74
C LYS A 54 -12.69 7.63 -14.37
N TYR A 55 -12.61 8.68 -13.54
CA TYR A 55 -12.29 10.02 -14.04
C TYR A 55 -10.90 10.09 -14.69
N VAL A 56 -9.87 9.47 -14.08
CA VAL A 56 -8.50 9.44 -14.64
C VAL A 56 -8.51 8.79 -16.02
N ILE A 57 -9.18 7.65 -16.16
CA ILE A 57 -9.27 6.93 -17.44
C ILE A 57 -9.98 7.76 -18.51
N GLU A 58 -11.11 8.39 -18.15
CA GLU A 58 -11.95 9.15 -19.06
C GLU A 58 -11.36 10.51 -19.47
N SER A 59 -10.57 11.14 -18.59
CA SER A 59 -10.01 12.48 -18.81
C SER A 59 -8.68 12.49 -19.56
N ASN A 60 -7.89 11.43 -19.47
CA ASN A 60 -6.62 11.38 -20.13
C ASN A 60 -6.72 10.75 -21.54
N ARG A 61 -5.98 11.31 -22.49
CA ARG A 61 -6.04 10.93 -23.91
C ARG A 61 -5.66 9.47 -24.20
N HIS A 62 -4.99 8.80 -23.28
CA HIS A 62 -4.48 7.42 -23.44
C HIS A 62 -5.34 6.39 -22.72
N GLY A 63 -6.29 6.81 -21.87
CA GLY A 63 -7.09 5.90 -21.07
C GLY A 63 -6.28 5.08 -20.05
N ILE A 64 -5.09 5.57 -19.66
CA ILE A 64 -4.20 4.84 -18.74
C ILE A 64 -4.68 5.02 -17.31
N PRO A 65 -4.95 3.94 -16.57
CA PRO A 65 -5.34 4.01 -15.18
C PRO A 65 -4.18 4.47 -14.29
N THR A 66 -4.49 5.01 -13.10
CA THR A 66 -3.51 5.28 -12.05
C THR A 66 -3.29 4.05 -11.17
N LEU A 67 -2.09 3.89 -10.63
CA LEU A 67 -1.81 2.92 -9.58
C LEU A 67 -2.11 3.54 -8.21
N TYR A 68 -2.74 2.78 -7.32
CA TYR A 68 -2.94 3.20 -5.94
C TYR A 68 -1.97 2.49 -5.01
N TYR A 69 -1.16 3.24 -4.25
CA TYR A 69 -0.23 2.65 -3.31
C TYR A 69 -0.63 2.89 -1.86
N GLY A 70 -0.26 1.94 -1.03
CA GLY A 70 -0.42 2.01 0.42
C GLY A 70 0.79 1.47 1.17
N GLU A 71 0.93 1.88 2.42
CA GLU A 71 1.95 1.38 3.33
C GLU A 71 1.40 0.19 4.12
N ALA A 72 2.19 -0.86 4.25
CA ALA A 72 1.81 -2.06 4.98
C ALA A 72 2.98 -2.67 5.77
N LEU A 73 3.79 -1.82 6.42
CA LEU A 73 4.97 -2.25 7.20
C LEU A 73 4.63 -3.23 8.33
N HIS A 74 3.43 -3.14 8.89
CA HIS A 74 2.93 -4.02 9.94
C HIS A 74 1.40 -4.20 9.81
N GLY A 75 0.95 -4.56 8.62
CA GLY A 75 -0.45 -4.58 8.20
C GLY A 75 -0.86 -3.28 7.52
N TYR A 76 -2.01 -3.28 6.86
CA TYR A 76 -2.50 -2.08 6.20
C TYR A 76 -3.04 -1.09 7.23
N MET A 77 -2.42 0.07 7.33
CA MET A 77 -2.72 1.10 8.33
C MET A 77 -3.99 1.89 7.99
N ALA A 78 -5.14 1.21 8.05
CA ALA A 78 -6.46 1.80 7.77
C ALA A 78 -7.48 1.37 8.84
N GLU A 79 -8.55 2.14 8.99
CA GLU A 79 -9.62 1.83 9.95
C GLU A 79 -10.18 0.42 9.70
N GLY A 80 -10.27 -0.39 10.76
CA GLY A 80 -10.77 -1.75 10.73
C GLY A 80 -9.84 -2.77 10.04
N ALA A 81 -8.63 -2.38 9.65
CA ALA A 81 -7.61 -3.31 9.19
C ALA A 81 -6.82 -3.92 10.35
N THR A 82 -6.20 -5.07 10.10
CA THR A 82 -5.42 -5.79 11.09
C THR A 82 -4.04 -5.16 11.27
N VAL A 83 -3.65 -4.91 12.52
CA VAL A 83 -2.30 -4.44 12.87
C VAL A 83 -1.47 -5.63 13.36
N PHE A 84 -0.34 -5.83 12.72
CA PHE A 84 0.64 -6.87 13.04
C PHE A 84 1.88 -6.28 13.74
N PRO A 85 2.77 -7.09 14.32
CA PRO A 85 4.06 -6.63 14.78
C PRO A 85 4.87 -5.96 13.65
N SER A 86 5.76 -5.04 14.02
CA SER A 86 6.70 -4.44 13.05
C SER A 86 7.65 -5.50 12.46
N ALA A 87 8.30 -5.18 11.33
CA ALA A 87 9.17 -6.11 10.62
C ALA A 87 10.26 -6.71 11.50
N ILE A 88 10.87 -5.93 12.39
CA ILE A 88 11.87 -6.46 13.33
C ILE A 88 11.26 -7.45 14.35
N GLY A 89 10.01 -7.24 14.76
CA GLY A 89 9.25 -8.17 15.60
C GLY A 89 8.90 -9.45 14.85
N LEU A 90 8.47 -9.36 13.60
CA LEU A 90 8.22 -10.51 12.74
C LEU A 90 9.52 -11.30 12.47
N ALA A 91 10.64 -10.62 12.23
CA ALA A 91 11.94 -11.27 12.03
C ALA A 91 12.39 -12.08 13.24
N SER A 92 12.07 -11.66 14.46
CA SER A 92 12.42 -12.38 15.68
C SER A 92 11.71 -13.72 15.87
N THR A 93 10.69 -14.01 15.08
CA THR A 93 10.04 -15.32 15.04
C THR A 93 10.86 -16.39 14.31
N TRP A 94 11.73 -15.99 13.37
CA TRP A 94 12.47 -16.85 12.45
C TRP A 94 11.57 -17.74 11.58
N ASP A 95 10.29 -17.39 11.48
CA ASP A 95 9.24 -18.14 10.80
C ASP A 95 8.82 -17.42 9.51
N THR A 96 9.29 -17.92 8.37
CA THR A 96 8.99 -17.37 7.05
C THR A 96 7.55 -17.66 6.61
N GLU A 97 6.96 -18.77 7.05
CA GLU A 97 5.60 -19.16 6.71
C GLU A 97 4.61 -18.20 7.38
N LEU A 98 4.83 -17.92 8.67
CA LEU A 98 4.06 -16.91 9.41
C LEU A 98 4.15 -15.52 8.76
N VAL A 99 5.34 -15.11 8.30
CA VAL A 99 5.53 -13.81 7.64
C VAL A 99 4.77 -13.75 6.31
N GLU A 100 4.77 -14.83 5.53
CA GLU A 100 3.97 -14.92 4.29
C GLU A 100 2.47 -14.80 4.58
N GLU A 101 1.95 -15.49 5.60
CA GLU A 101 0.55 -15.40 6.02
C GLU A 101 0.17 -13.98 6.45
N VAL A 102 0.99 -13.32 7.26
CA VAL A 102 0.78 -11.92 7.71
C VAL A 102 0.63 -10.97 6.52
N TYR A 103 1.53 -11.06 5.55
CA TYR A 103 1.46 -10.18 4.38
C TYR A 103 0.38 -10.57 3.39
N SER A 104 -0.04 -11.83 3.35
CA SER A 104 -1.23 -12.25 2.60
C SER A 104 -2.50 -11.59 3.15
N VAL A 105 -2.69 -11.57 4.47
CA VAL A 105 -3.81 -10.86 5.10
C VAL A 105 -3.75 -9.36 4.79
N ALA A 106 -2.58 -8.74 4.95
CA ALA A 106 -2.40 -7.32 4.65
C ALA A 106 -2.75 -7.01 3.17
N ALA A 107 -2.33 -7.86 2.23
CA ALA A 107 -2.62 -7.70 0.82
C ALA A 107 -4.13 -7.78 0.51
N LEU A 108 -4.84 -8.74 1.09
CA LEU A 108 -6.29 -8.88 0.95
C LEU A 108 -7.02 -7.64 1.47
N GLU A 109 -6.61 -7.11 2.63
CA GLU A 109 -7.18 -5.89 3.20
C GLU A 109 -6.90 -4.65 2.35
N MET A 110 -5.68 -4.53 1.80
CA MET A 110 -5.30 -3.48 0.85
C MET A 110 -6.13 -3.57 -0.43
N ARG A 111 -6.22 -4.77 -1.00
CA ARG A 111 -6.93 -5.01 -2.26
C ARG A 111 -8.42 -4.75 -2.13
N ALA A 112 -9.04 -5.15 -1.02
CA ALA A 112 -10.45 -4.87 -0.72
C ALA A 112 -10.75 -3.35 -0.67
N ARG A 113 -9.73 -2.51 -0.45
CA ARG A 113 -9.85 -1.05 -0.47
C ARG A 113 -9.38 -0.40 -1.77
N GLY A 114 -9.03 -1.20 -2.79
CA GLY A 114 -8.62 -0.71 -4.10
C GLY A 114 -7.14 -0.35 -4.24
N VAL A 115 -6.33 -0.63 -3.23
CA VAL A 115 -4.86 -0.49 -3.32
C VAL A 115 -4.30 -1.56 -4.26
N THR A 116 -3.35 -1.17 -5.11
CA THR A 116 -2.76 -2.04 -6.15
C THR A 116 -1.25 -2.17 -6.04
N VAL A 117 -0.62 -1.39 -5.17
CA VAL A 117 0.83 -1.41 -4.94
C VAL A 117 1.11 -1.25 -3.45
N ALA A 118 1.84 -2.18 -2.87
CA ALA A 118 2.35 -2.07 -1.50
C ALA A 118 3.74 -1.42 -1.47
N PHE A 119 3.94 -0.40 -0.63
CA PHE A 119 5.25 0.19 -0.36
C PHE A 119 5.91 -0.52 0.83
N THR A 120 6.02 -1.83 0.71
CA THR A 120 6.61 -2.75 1.70
C THR A 120 7.09 -3.99 0.95
N PRO A 121 8.03 -4.79 1.46
CA PRO A 121 8.78 -4.61 2.70
C PRO A 121 9.97 -3.66 2.58
N VAL A 122 10.52 -3.21 3.73
CA VAL A 122 11.79 -2.47 3.80
C VAL A 122 12.93 -3.48 3.94
N LEU A 123 13.74 -3.63 2.89
CA LEU A 123 14.81 -4.64 2.80
C LEU A 123 16.22 -4.09 3.05
N GLY A 124 16.31 -2.88 3.60
CA GLY A 124 17.60 -2.33 4.06
C GLY A 124 18.16 -3.10 5.26
N LEU A 125 19.48 -3.31 5.31
CA LEU A 125 20.13 -3.94 6.46
C LEU A 125 20.33 -2.91 7.59
N ALA A 126 19.91 -3.25 8.81
CA ALA A 126 20.02 -2.41 9.99
C ALA A 126 21.45 -2.46 10.56
N ARG A 127 22.45 -1.97 9.82
CA ARG A 127 23.87 -2.03 10.21
C ARG A 127 24.27 -1.04 11.32
N ASP A 128 23.47 0.02 11.49
CA ASP A 128 23.74 1.06 12.49
C ASP A 128 22.50 1.24 13.36
N ALA A 129 22.61 0.94 14.65
CA ALA A 129 21.52 1.06 15.62
C ALA A 129 21.00 2.49 15.82
N ARG A 130 21.76 3.51 15.37
CA ARG A 130 21.33 4.92 15.41
C ARG A 130 20.35 5.26 14.29
N TRP A 131 20.22 4.41 13.28
CA TRP A 131 19.28 4.63 12.20
C TRP A 131 17.82 4.51 12.70
N GLY A 132 17.06 5.60 12.60
CA GLY A 132 15.72 5.71 13.17
C GLY A 132 14.67 4.77 12.58
N ARG A 133 14.96 4.09 11.44
CA ARG A 133 14.06 3.15 10.77
C ARG A 133 14.45 1.67 10.95
N THR A 134 15.31 1.37 11.91
CA THR A 134 15.71 -0.01 12.21
C THR A 134 14.50 -0.93 12.46
N GLY A 135 13.50 -0.47 13.18
CA GLY A 135 12.28 -1.25 13.47
C GLY A 135 11.42 -1.61 12.26
N GLU A 136 11.61 -0.93 11.12
CA GLU A 136 10.90 -1.21 9.87
C GLU A 136 11.56 -2.33 9.05
N THR A 137 12.74 -2.79 9.45
CA THR A 137 13.55 -3.80 8.75
C THR A 137 13.51 -5.15 9.45
N TYR A 138 13.94 -6.20 8.77
CA TYR A 138 14.09 -7.53 9.35
C TYR A 138 15.43 -7.74 10.10
N GLY A 139 16.20 -6.67 10.35
CA GLY A 139 17.42 -6.70 11.13
C GLY A 139 18.70 -6.51 10.31
N GLU A 140 19.82 -6.93 10.88
CA GLU A 140 21.17 -6.69 10.32
C GLU A 140 21.72 -7.87 9.51
N ASP A 141 21.18 -9.06 9.68
CA ASP A 141 21.63 -10.27 8.99
C ASP A 141 21.09 -10.35 7.56
N PRO A 142 21.95 -10.38 6.52
CA PRO A 142 21.49 -10.35 5.13
C PRO A 142 20.74 -11.63 4.73
N PHE A 143 21.04 -12.77 5.34
CA PHE A 143 20.34 -14.02 5.03
C PHE A 143 18.91 -13.98 5.57
N LEU A 144 18.74 -13.57 6.84
CA LEU A 144 17.42 -13.42 7.44
C LEU A 144 16.57 -12.40 6.69
N VAL A 145 17.13 -11.21 6.38
CA VAL A 145 16.43 -10.17 5.61
C VAL A 145 15.98 -10.70 4.24
N ALA A 146 16.85 -11.46 3.55
CA ALA A 146 16.50 -12.04 2.26
C ALA A 146 15.34 -13.05 2.37
N ARG A 147 15.38 -13.96 3.37
CA ARG A 147 14.34 -14.97 3.58
C ARG A 147 13.00 -14.35 3.95
N MET A 148 13.00 -13.42 4.90
CA MET A 148 11.79 -12.70 5.32
C MET A 148 11.24 -11.81 4.21
N GLY A 149 12.14 -11.19 3.41
CA GLY A 149 11.75 -10.39 2.27
C GLY A 149 11.04 -11.19 1.18
N VAL A 150 11.54 -12.39 0.85
CA VAL A 150 10.87 -13.29 -0.09
C VAL A 150 9.50 -13.70 0.42
N ALA A 151 9.39 -14.09 1.69
CA ALA A 151 8.11 -14.45 2.30
C ALA A 151 7.10 -13.29 2.24
N SER A 152 7.55 -12.08 2.56
CA SER A 152 6.69 -10.89 2.50
C SER A 152 6.17 -10.62 1.09
N VAL A 153 7.04 -10.71 0.09
CA VAL A 153 6.66 -10.50 -1.32
C VAL A 153 5.71 -11.59 -1.78
N ASN A 154 5.95 -12.85 -1.44
CA ASN A 154 5.03 -13.96 -1.76
C ASN A 154 3.65 -13.74 -1.15
N GLY A 155 3.58 -13.34 0.13
CA GLY A 155 2.32 -13.03 0.79
C GLY A 155 1.58 -11.87 0.11
N LEU A 156 2.30 -10.80 -0.24
CA LEU A 156 1.71 -9.64 -0.93
C LEU A 156 1.18 -9.98 -2.33
N GLN A 157 1.84 -10.86 -3.07
CA GLN A 157 1.49 -11.25 -4.43
C GLN A 157 0.55 -12.46 -4.52
N GLY A 158 0.22 -13.10 -3.41
CA GLY A 158 -0.63 -14.29 -3.38
C GLY A 158 0.06 -15.56 -3.87
N GLY A 159 1.37 -15.66 -3.67
CA GLY A 159 2.16 -16.84 -4.01
C GLY A 159 2.88 -16.76 -5.36
N SER A 160 3.03 -17.91 -6.03
CA SER A 160 3.72 -18.01 -7.31
C SER A 160 2.82 -17.67 -8.50
N TYR A 161 3.47 -17.27 -9.62
CA TYR A 161 2.77 -16.97 -10.88
C TYR A 161 1.88 -18.16 -11.36
N PRO A 162 0.64 -17.90 -11.88
CA PRO A 162 0.01 -16.57 -12.05
C PRO A 162 -0.44 -15.97 -10.71
N TYR A 163 -0.10 -14.71 -10.50
CA TYR A 163 -0.43 -14.03 -9.25
C TYR A 163 -1.93 -13.93 -9.01
N ASP A 164 -2.34 -14.02 -7.77
CA ASP A 164 -3.74 -13.90 -7.38
C ASP A 164 -4.22 -12.44 -7.53
N GLN A 165 -5.35 -12.27 -8.21
CA GLN A 165 -5.97 -10.94 -8.41
C GLN A 165 -6.49 -10.30 -7.11
N ASN A 166 -6.62 -11.07 -6.03
CA ASN A 166 -7.05 -10.59 -4.73
C ASN A 166 -5.89 -10.01 -3.89
N HIS A 167 -4.68 -10.08 -4.40
CA HIS A 167 -3.46 -9.57 -3.76
C HIS A 167 -2.92 -8.32 -4.48
N VAL A 168 -1.88 -7.69 -3.95
CA VAL A 168 -1.28 -6.42 -4.43
C VAL A 168 0.11 -6.61 -5.00
#